data_322b46aa39aecb9de5b1b6578c865fb0
#
_entry.id   322b46aa39aecb9de5b1b6578c865fb0
#
_cell.length_a   1.000
_cell.length_b   1.000
_cell.length_c   1.000
_cell.angle_alpha   90.00
_cell.angle_beta   90.00
_cell.angle_gamma   90.00
#
_symmetry.space_group_name_H-M   'P 1'
#
loop_
_entity.id
_entity.type
_entity.pdbx_description
1 polymer ?
#
loop_
_entity_poly.entity_id
_entity_poly.type
_entity_poly.pdbx_seq_one_letter_code
_entity_poly.pdbx_strand_id
1 'polypeptide(L)'
;MKKAFFGIFYAFISLHLLAVNDELILAEDFPTKLSEFTFFNDKSAQVPAEGVIPYDLISTLFSDYSYKQRWVYVPKNKKAEYREDWVFDFPVGSVLIKTFYYLHDEREPELGKNLLETRLLIRKEDQWHAVSYAWNEEQNEAFIKKAGKTIKTSWIDEFGEERQVRYRVPNK
;
A
#
# COMPACT_ATOMS: atom_id res chain seq x y z
N MET A 1 -41.50 -43.65 -15.07
CA MET A 1 -40.44 -42.72 -15.45
C MET A 1 -40.37 -41.62 -14.38
N LYS A 2 -39.35 -41.64 -13.48
CA LYS A 2 -39.15 -40.62 -12.47
C LYS A 2 -38.19 -39.57 -13.02
N LYS A 3 -38.66 -38.30 -13.16
CA LYS A 3 -37.81 -37.18 -13.54
C LYS A 3 -37.08 -36.69 -12.31
N ALA A 4 -35.73 -36.83 -12.32
CA ALA A 4 -34.89 -36.21 -11.31
C ALA A 4 -34.71 -34.71 -11.62
N PHE A 5 -35.09 -33.88 -10.68
CA PHE A 5 -34.87 -32.42 -10.73
C PHE A 5 -33.49 -32.16 -10.15
N PHE A 6 -32.53 -31.74 -10.99
CA PHE A 6 -31.21 -31.34 -10.55
C PHE A 6 -31.27 -29.83 -10.25
N GLY A 7 -31.37 -29.48 -8.97
CA GLY A 7 -31.31 -28.10 -8.52
C GLY A 7 -29.88 -27.60 -8.54
N ILE A 8 -29.56 -26.62 -9.37
CA ILE A 8 -28.27 -25.91 -9.38
C ILE A 8 -28.29 -24.93 -8.20
N PHE A 9 -27.47 -25.20 -7.20
CA PHE A 9 -27.28 -24.31 -6.06
C PHE A 9 -26.22 -23.26 -6.42
N TYR A 10 -26.63 -22.02 -6.71
CA TYR A 10 -25.71 -20.90 -6.86
C TYR A 10 -25.27 -20.45 -5.47
N ALA A 11 -24.06 -20.80 -5.08
CA ALA A 11 -23.43 -20.21 -3.90
C ALA A 11 -23.03 -18.76 -4.22
N PHE A 12 -23.78 -17.78 -3.72
CA PHE A 12 -23.36 -16.40 -3.72
C PHE A 12 -22.21 -16.23 -2.74
N ILE A 13 -20.98 -16.17 -3.25
CA ILE A 13 -19.83 -15.72 -2.47
C ILE A 13 -19.98 -14.21 -2.33
N SER A 14 -20.49 -13.76 -1.19
CA SER A 14 -20.52 -12.35 -0.82
C SER A 14 -19.08 -11.90 -0.58
N LEU A 15 -18.49 -11.19 -1.52
CA LEU A 15 -17.19 -10.53 -1.33
C LEU A 15 -17.42 -9.36 -0.36
N HIS A 16 -17.10 -9.57 0.91
CA HIS A 16 -17.13 -8.48 1.88
C HIS A 16 -15.94 -7.57 1.59
N LEU A 17 -16.19 -6.44 0.94
CA LEU A 17 -15.21 -5.35 0.84
C LEU A 17 -14.98 -4.84 2.27
N LEU A 18 -13.75 -4.99 2.75
CA LEU A 18 -13.35 -4.46 4.04
C LEU A 18 -13.28 -2.93 3.94
N ALA A 19 -13.93 -2.24 4.85
CA ALA A 19 -13.78 -0.78 4.97
C ALA A 19 -12.44 -0.47 5.64
N VAL A 20 -11.86 0.69 5.30
CA VAL A 20 -10.66 1.20 5.97
C VAL A 20 -10.93 1.39 7.46
N ASN A 21 -9.98 1.03 8.31
CA ASN A 21 -10.11 1.09 9.76
C ASN A 21 -9.73 2.48 10.28
N ASP A 22 -10.71 3.39 10.31
CA ASP A 22 -10.54 4.78 10.77
C ASP A 22 -10.09 4.88 12.23
N GLU A 23 -10.49 3.94 13.09
CA GLU A 23 -10.12 3.94 14.52
C GLU A 23 -8.60 3.73 14.67
N LEU A 24 -8.01 2.81 13.93
CA LEU A 24 -6.57 2.55 13.97
C LEU A 24 -5.76 3.70 13.35
N ILE A 25 -6.29 4.41 12.37
CA ILE A 25 -5.64 5.60 11.80
C ILE A 25 -5.43 6.67 12.88
N LEU A 26 -6.42 6.85 13.76
CA LEU A 26 -6.40 7.87 14.82
C LEU A 26 -5.84 7.36 16.14
N ALA A 27 -5.58 6.06 16.29
CA ALA A 27 -5.05 5.46 17.52
C ALA A 27 -3.70 6.11 17.91
N GLU A 28 -3.43 6.18 19.20
CA GLU A 28 -2.16 6.72 19.73
C GLU A 28 -0.98 5.90 19.25
N ASP A 29 -1.08 4.58 19.34
CA ASP A 29 -0.09 3.63 18.86
C ASP A 29 -0.48 3.07 17.50
N PHE A 30 0.51 2.99 16.59
CA PHE A 30 0.30 2.35 15.30
C PHE A 30 0.30 0.83 15.41
N PRO A 31 -0.59 0.13 14.67
CA PRO A 31 -0.66 -1.32 14.67
C PRO A 31 0.64 -1.95 14.19
N THR A 32 0.89 -3.19 14.61
CA THR A 32 2.12 -3.91 14.25
C THR A 32 2.16 -4.30 12.77
N LYS A 33 0.99 -4.58 12.17
CA LYS A 33 0.84 -5.03 10.79
C LYS A 33 0.15 -3.98 9.94
N LEU A 34 0.62 -3.82 8.71
CA LEU A 34 -0.02 -2.93 7.73
C LEU A 34 -1.46 -3.34 7.42
N SER A 35 -1.73 -4.65 7.37
CA SER A 35 -3.06 -5.19 7.04
C SER A 35 -4.16 -4.76 8.02
N GLU A 36 -3.81 -4.40 9.25
CA GLU A 36 -4.79 -4.00 10.27
C GLU A 36 -5.50 -2.69 9.92
N PHE A 37 -4.89 -1.82 9.11
CA PHE A 37 -5.55 -0.61 8.58
C PHE A 37 -6.59 -0.90 7.48
N THR A 38 -6.54 -2.08 6.85
CA THR A 38 -7.42 -2.47 5.75
C THR A 38 -7.39 -1.53 4.52
N PHE A 39 -6.23 -0.92 4.22
CA PHE A 39 -6.08 -0.07 3.03
C PHE A 39 -6.13 -0.84 1.72
N PHE A 40 -5.93 -2.15 1.74
CA PHE A 40 -5.90 -3.01 0.55
C PHE A 40 -6.83 -4.21 0.72
N ASN A 41 -7.64 -4.47 -0.30
CA ASN A 41 -8.42 -5.71 -0.43
C ASN A 41 -7.50 -6.91 -0.69
N ASP A 42 -6.46 -6.70 -1.51
CA ASP A 42 -5.32 -7.59 -1.66
C ASP A 42 -4.04 -6.79 -1.43
N LYS A 43 -3.41 -7.01 -0.30
CA LYS A 43 -2.21 -6.29 0.11
C LYS A 43 -0.98 -6.67 -0.71
N SER A 44 -0.86 -7.93 -1.13
CA SER A 44 0.28 -8.42 -1.93
C SER A 44 0.22 -7.90 -3.36
N ALA A 45 -0.95 -7.93 -3.98
CA ALA A 45 -1.19 -7.32 -5.29
C ALA A 45 -1.31 -5.79 -5.23
N GLN A 46 -1.44 -5.21 -4.02
CA GLN A 46 -1.68 -3.78 -3.77
C GLN A 46 -2.99 -3.29 -4.40
N VAL A 47 -4.06 -4.13 -4.34
CA VAL A 47 -5.40 -3.75 -4.78
C VAL A 47 -6.04 -2.89 -3.70
N PRO A 48 -6.31 -1.60 -3.95
CA PRO A 48 -6.81 -0.70 -2.93
C PRO A 48 -8.23 -1.07 -2.45
N ALA A 49 -8.50 -0.79 -1.19
CA ALA A 49 -9.84 -0.85 -0.61
C ALA A 49 -10.72 0.32 -1.10
N GLU A 50 -12.02 0.24 -0.85
CA GLU A 50 -12.94 1.33 -1.18
C GLU A 50 -12.51 2.64 -0.48
N GLY A 51 -12.47 3.74 -1.23
CA GLY A 51 -12.06 5.06 -0.74
C GLY A 51 -10.53 5.30 -0.73
N VAL A 52 -9.72 4.29 -1.04
CA VAL A 52 -8.27 4.43 -1.22
C VAL A 52 -7.98 4.68 -2.71
N ILE A 53 -7.57 5.90 -3.05
CA ILE A 53 -7.48 6.39 -4.43
C ILE A 53 -6.02 6.41 -4.87
N PRO A 54 -5.66 5.73 -5.98
CA PRO A 54 -4.31 5.81 -6.53
C PRO A 54 -4.04 7.21 -7.12
N TYR A 55 -2.78 7.66 -7.02
CA TYR A 55 -2.32 8.88 -7.69
C TYR A 55 -0.86 8.77 -8.11
N ASP A 56 -0.49 9.57 -9.09
CA ASP A 56 0.89 9.72 -9.56
C ASP A 56 1.42 11.15 -9.42
N LEU A 57 2.73 11.29 -9.49
CA LEU A 57 3.41 12.58 -9.47
C LEU A 57 3.83 12.96 -10.90
N ILE A 58 3.68 14.25 -11.23
CA ILE A 58 4.18 14.81 -12.50
C ILE A 58 5.72 14.68 -12.57
N SER A 59 6.42 14.93 -11.44
CA SER A 59 7.86 14.75 -11.30
C SER A 59 8.18 13.76 -10.21
N THR A 60 8.83 12.65 -10.56
CA THR A 60 9.22 11.61 -9.63
C THR A 60 10.62 11.83 -9.10
N LEU A 61 10.83 11.59 -7.79
CA LEU A 61 12.16 11.58 -7.21
C LEU A 61 12.83 10.23 -7.44
N PHE A 62 14.10 10.25 -7.84
CA PHE A 62 14.95 9.07 -7.90
C PHE A 62 15.12 8.45 -6.49
N SER A 63 15.11 7.14 -6.40
CA SER A 63 15.33 6.37 -5.15
C SER A 63 15.90 5.01 -5.52
N ASP A 64 17.18 4.95 -5.81
CA ASP A 64 17.92 3.71 -6.09
C ASP A 64 17.18 2.75 -7.04
N TYR A 65 16.63 3.27 -8.14
CA TYR A 65 15.85 2.56 -9.17
C TYR A 65 14.55 1.90 -8.66
N SER A 66 14.17 2.09 -7.39
CA SER A 66 12.93 1.52 -6.89
C SER A 66 11.71 2.19 -7.51
N TYR A 67 10.74 1.40 -7.91
CA TYR A 67 9.41 1.84 -8.30
C TYR A 67 8.59 2.26 -7.08
N LYS A 68 7.55 3.05 -7.31
CA LYS A 68 6.69 3.56 -6.24
C LYS A 68 5.25 3.58 -6.69
N GLN A 69 4.37 2.95 -5.92
CA GLN A 69 2.92 3.13 -6.01
C GLN A 69 2.45 4.04 -4.89
N ARG A 70 1.42 4.84 -5.16
CA ARG A 70 0.90 5.83 -4.21
C ARG A 70 -0.60 5.82 -4.19
N TRP A 71 -1.13 6.01 -2.98
CA TRP A 71 -2.56 6.15 -2.77
C TRP A 71 -2.82 7.22 -1.72
N VAL A 72 -4.00 7.81 -1.79
CA VAL A 72 -4.53 8.71 -0.78
C VAL A 72 -5.84 8.15 -0.25
N TYR A 73 -5.98 8.18 1.06
CA TYR A 73 -7.23 7.94 1.74
C TYR A 73 -7.71 9.23 2.40
N VAL A 74 -8.99 9.54 2.22
CA VAL A 74 -9.68 10.62 2.94
C VAL A 74 -10.90 10.01 3.61
N PRO A 75 -11.15 10.25 4.91
CA PRO A 75 -12.27 9.66 5.61
C PRO A 75 -13.61 9.93 4.93
N LYS A 76 -14.53 8.98 5.02
CA LYS A 76 -15.86 9.08 4.41
C LYS A 76 -16.55 10.37 4.82
N ASN A 77 -17.21 11.03 3.85
CA ASN A 77 -17.91 12.32 4.01
C ASN A 77 -17.00 13.52 4.34
N LYS A 78 -15.67 13.36 4.27
CA LYS A 78 -14.71 14.47 4.33
C LYS A 78 -14.09 14.70 2.96
N LYS A 79 -13.48 15.86 2.76
CA LYS A 79 -12.77 16.23 1.54
C LYS A 79 -11.53 17.05 1.88
N ALA A 80 -10.50 16.94 1.05
CA ALA A 80 -9.37 17.85 1.10
C ALA A 80 -9.76 19.21 0.49
N GLU A 81 -9.31 20.30 1.10
CA GLU A 81 -9.56 21.64 0.59
C GLU A 81 -8.45 22.06 -0.37
N TYR A 82 -8.85 22.53 -1.55
CA TYR A 82 -7.92 23.13 -2.51
C TYR A 82 -7.51 24.52 -2.03
N ARG A 83 -6.20 24.80 -2.13
CA ARG A 83 -5.62 26.13 -1.91
C ARG A 83 -4.79 26.52 -3.13
N GLU A 84 -5.04 27.68 -3.68
CA GLU A 84 -4.40 28.13 -4.91
C GLU A 84 -2.87 28.24 -4.79
N ASP A 85 -2.38 28.76 -3.66
CA ASP A 85 -0.95 29.01 -3.41
C ASP A 85 -0.30 28.01 -2.44
N TRP A 86 -0.95 26.88 -2.15
CA TRP A 86 -0.46 25.94 -1.15
C TRP A 86 -0.86 24.50 -1.44
N VAL A 87 -0.28 23.57 -0.69
CA VAL A 87 -0.69 22.16 -0.72
C VAL A 87 -2.15 22.00 -0.26
N PHE A 88 -2.82 20.94 -0.71
CA PHE A 88 -4.16 20.60 -0.23
C PHE A 88 -4.20 20.54 1.31
N ASP A 89 -5.25 21.08 1.91
CA ASP A 89 -5.53 20.92 3.33
C ASP A 89 -6.33 19.64 3.54
N PHE A 90 -5.66 18.60 4.04
CA PHE A 90 -6.26 17.31 4.28
C PHE A 90 -6.92 17.23 5.66
N PRO A 91 -8.16 16.73 5.76
CA PRO A 91 -8.82 16.55 7.05
C PRO A 91 -8.11 15.49 7.91
N VAL A 92 -8.28 15.62 9.23
CA VAL A 92 -7.84 14.62 10.21
C VAL A 92 -8.38 13.24 9.84
N GLY A 93 -7.51 12.23 9.89
CA GLY A 93 -7.77 10.86 9.45
C GLY A 93 -7.35 10.57 8.01
N SER A 94 -6.91 11.58 7.25
CA SER A 94 -6.34 11.34 5.91
C SER A 94 -5.00 10.64 5.98
N VAL A 95 -4.72 9.78 4.99
CA VAL A 95 -3.47 9.02 4.90
C VAL A 95 -2.92 9.09 3.48
N LEU A 96 -1.64 9.47 3.35
CA LEU A 96 -0.87 9.26 2.13
C LEU A 96 -0.09 7.96 2.27
N ILE A 97 -0.27 7.08 1.31
CA ILE A 97 0.32 5.73 1.31
C ILE A 97 1.31 5.66 0.16
N LYS A 98 2.52 5.16 0.42
CA LYS A 98 3.55 4.98 -0.60
C LYS A 98 4.27 3.65 -0.42
N THR A 99 4.13 2.76 -1.40
CA THR A 99 4.84 1.48 -1.43
C THR A 99 6.01 1.53 -2.39
N PHE A 100 7.19 1.10 -1.93
CA PHE A 100 8.41 0.94 -2.72
C PHE A 100 8.58 -0.52 -3.10
N TYR A 101 8.96 -0.76 -4.36
CA TYR A 101 9.14 -2.12 -4.88
C TYR A 101 10.14 -2.16 -6.03
N TYR A 102 10.63 -3.35 -6.36
CA TYR A 102 11.31 -3.66 -7.62
C TYR A 102 10.47 -4.66 -8.40
N LEU A 103 10.41 -4.51 -9.72
CA LEU A 103 9.87 -5.56 -10.59
C LEU A 103 10.79 -6.79 -10.53
N HIS A 104 10.28 -7.99 -10.78
CA HIS A 104 11.15 -9.15 -10.94
C HIS A 104 11.98 -9.03 -12.22
N ASP A 105 11.35 -8.57 -13.30
CA ASP A 105 11.95 -8.26 -14.58
C ASP A 105 11.31 -6.98 -15.15
N GLU A 106 12.12 -5.96 -15.46
CA GLU A 106 11.61 -4.68 -15.98
C GLU A 106 11.06 -4.79 -17.41
N ARG A 107 11.45 -5.84 -18.15
CA ARG A 107 10.96 -6.13 -19.49
C ARG A 107 9.61 -6.86 -19.49
N GLU A 108 9.28 -7.52 -18.38
CA GLU A 108 8.08 -8.33 -18.21
C GLU A 108 7.40 -8.02 -16.85
N PRO A 109 6.80 -6.82 -16.68
CA PRO A 109 6.22 -6.37 -15.41
C PRO A 109 5.15 -7.30 -14.83
N GLU A 110 4.49 -8.09 -15.67
CA GLU A 110 3.49 -9.10 -15.30
C GLU A 110 4.06 -10.27 -14.50
N LEU A 111 5.37 -10.52 -14.51
CA LEU A 111 6.03 -11.51 -13.67
C LEU A 111 5.96 -11.15 -12.18
N GLY A 112 5.55 -9.91 -11.86
CA GLY A 112 5.34 -9.46 -10.49
C GLY A 112 6.47 -8.59 -9.95
N LYS A 113 6.44 -8.40 -8.63
CA LYS A 113 7.30 -7.43 -7.95
C LYS A 113 7.65 -7.86 -6.53
N ASN A 114 8.79 -7.40 -6.04
CA ASN A 114 9.22 -7.51 -4.64
C ASN A 114 8.85 -6.21 -3.90
N LEU A 115 7.88 -6.28 -3.00
CA LEU A 115 7.51 -5.18 -2.12
C LEU A 115 8.57 -5.04 -1.02
N LEU A 116 9.04 -3.82 -0.76
CA LEU A 116 10.10 -3.54 0.20
C LEU A 116 9.57 -2.86 1.45
N GLU A 117 8.87 -1.75 1.23
CA GLU A 117 8.42 -0.86 2.28
C GLU A 117 7.12 -0.18 1.87
N THR A 118 6.18 -0.06 2.81
CA THR A 118 5.04 0.85 2.69
C THR A 118 5.15 1.92 3.77
N ARG A 119 5.25 3.16 3.36
CA ARG A 119 5.21 4.35 4.23
C ARG A 119 3.82 4.92 4.27
N LEU A 120 3.40 5.26 5.47
CA LEU A 120 2.18 6.02 5.70
C LEU A 120 2.55 7.40 6.24
N LEU A 121 1.86 8.42 5.75
CA LEU A 121 1.85 9.74 6.33
C LEU A 121 0.42 10.02 6.75
N ILE A 122 0.17 10.08 8.05
CA ILE A 122 -1.17 10.09 8.66
C ILE A 122 -1.43 11.47 9.25
N ARG A 123 -2.51 12.11 8.83
CA ARG A 123 -2.95 13.40 9.37
C ARG A 123 -3.70 13.18 10.67
N LYS A 124 -3.06 13.48 11.80
CA LYS A 124 -3.70 13.54 13.13
C LYS A 124 -4.09 14.97 13.48
N GLU A 125 -4.69 15.18 14.64
CA GLU A 125 -5.17 16.50 15.04
C GLU A 125 -4.02 17.52 15.19
N ASP A 126 -2.90 17.08 15.73
CA ASP A 126 -1.72 17.91 15.96
C ASP A 126 -0.91 18.16 14.68
N GLN A 127 -0.57 17.09 13.96
CA GLN A 127 0.33 17.14 12.80
C GLN A 127 0.24 15.89 11.93
N TRP A 128 1.11 15.84 10.91
CA TRP A 128 1.35 14.64 10.12
C TRP A 128 2.32 13.69 10.84
N HIS A 129 1.91 12.43 11.01
CA HIS A 129 2.72 11.37 11.58
C HIS A 129 3.18 10.39 10.52
N ALA A 130 4.48 10.12 10.48
CA ALA A 130 5.05 9.14 9.56
C ALA A 130 5.26 7.80 10.23
N VAL A 131 4.99 6.72 9.51
CA VAL A 131 5.30 5.36 9.95
C VAL A 131 5.68 4.49 8.76
N SER A 132 6.66 3.59 8.96
CA SER A 132 7.17 2.68 7.95
C SER A 132 6.92 1.22 8.31
N TYR A 133 6.43 0.46 7.33
CA TYR A 133 6.19 -0.97 7.39
C TYR A 133 7.09 -1.68 6.38
N ALA A 134 7.95 -2.58 6.85
CA ALA A 134 8.80 -3.40 5.98
C ALA A 134 8.10 -4.71 5.65
N TRP A 135 8.07 -5.06 4.37
CA TRP A 135 7.52 -6.31 3.89
C TRP A 135 8.38 -7.51 4.32
N ASN A 136 7.72 -8.63 4.61
CA ASN A 136 8.39 -9.89 4.89
C ASN A 136 8.84 -10.57 3.57
N GLU A 137 9.64 -11.63 3.70
CA GLU A 137 10.18 -12.36 2.54
C GLU A 137 9.08 -13.10 1.77
N GLU A 138 8.05 -13.55 2.46
CA GLU A 138 6.88 -14.22 1.89
C GLU A 138 5.95 -13.27 1.12
N GLN A 139 6.22 -11.97 1.14
CA GLN A 139 5.45 -10.94 0.43
C GLN A 139 3.95 -10.92 0.78
N ASN A 140 3.60 -11.39 1.97
CA ASN A 140 2.21 -11.53 2.41
C ASN A 140 1.83 -10.61 3.59
N GLU A 141 2.81 -9.92 4.21
CA GLU A 141 2.56 -8.95 5.28
C GLU A 141 3.69 -7.95 5.41
N ALA A 142 3.37 -6.75 5.86
CA ALA A 142 4.35 -5.73 6.21
C ALA A 142 4.24 -5.37 7.70
N PHE A 143 5.39 -5.27 8.35
CA PHE A 143 5.50 -5.04 9.79
C PHE A 143 6.17 -3.71 10.10
N ILE A 144 5.68 -3.02 11.13
CA ILE A 144 6.27 -1.76 11.61
C ILE A 144 7.75 -1.94 11.95
N LYS A 145 8.60 -0.99 11.52
CA LYS A 145 10.05 -1.00 11.77
C LYS A 145 10.51 0.31 12.41
N LYS A 146 10.62 0.28 13.74
CA LYS A 146 11.11 1.44 14.52
C LYS A 146 12.62 1.67 14.37
N ALA A 147 13.40 0.61 14.20
CA ALA A 147 14.87 0.65 14.10
C ALA A 147 15.41 0.61 12.65
N GLY A 148 14.53 0.62 11.65
CA GLY A 148 14.90 0.41 10.26
C GLY A 148 15.21 -1.06 9.93
N LYS A 149 15.41 -1.36 8.64
CA LYS A 149 15.77 -2.70 8.13
C LYS A 149 16.58 -2.52 6.84
N THR A 150 17.60 -3.36 6.62
CA THR A 150 18.23 -3.48 5.31
C THR A 150 17.67 -4.72 4.62
N ILE A 151 17.12 -4.53 3.41
CA ILE A 151 16.60 -5.59 2.56
C ILE A 151 17.56 -5.73 1.39
N LYS A 152 18.03 -6.96 1.15
CA LYS A 152 18.78 -7.29 -0.06
C LYS A 152 17.80 -7.82 -1.08
N THR A 153 17.84 -7.31 -2.30
CA THR A 153 17.00 -7.79 -3.39
C THR A 153 17.73 -7.65 -4.71
N SER A 154 17.30 -8.42 -5.71
CA SER A 154 17.76 -8.31 -7.09
C SER A 154 16.57 -8.17 -8.03
N TRP A 155 16.84 -7.69 -9.25
CA TRP A 155 15.88 -7.60 -10.34
C TRP A 155 16.63 -7.72 -11.67
N ILE A 156 15.90 -8.02 -12.74
CA ILE A 156 16.41 -7.94 -14.10
C ILE A 156 16.06 -6.56 -14.66
N ASP A 157 17.05 -5.82 -15.13
CA ASP A 157 16.84 -4.48 -15.68
C ASP A 157 16.31 -4.51 -17.13
N GLU A 158 16.05 -3.34 -17.70
CA GLU A 158 15.56 -3.16 -19.08
C GLU A 158 16.51 -3.74 -20.15
N PHE A 159 17.80 -3.93 -19.82
CA PHE A 159 18.81 -4.54 -20.70
C PHE A 159 18.92 -6.06 -20.51
N GLY A 160 18.22 -6.66 -19.56
CA GLY A 160 18.25 -8.08 -19.23
C GLY A 160 19.39 -8.48 -18.30
N GLU A 161 20.02 -7.51 -17.64
CA GLU A 161 21.09 -7.77 -16.69
C GLU A 161 20.57 -7.84 -15.25
N GLU A 162 21.10 -8.78 -14.46
CA GLU A 162 20.77 -8.85 -13.04
C GLU A 162 21.41 -7.70 -12.29
N ARG A 163 20.58 -6.93 -11.59
CA ARG A 163 20.97 -5.87 -10.68
C ARG A 163 20.70 -6.27 -9.24
N GLN A 164 21.52 -5.77 -8.33
CA GLN A 164 21.37 -6.03 -6.90
C GLN A 164 21.44 -4.73 -6.11
N VAL A 165 20.64 -4.64 -5.05
CA VAL A 165 20.62 -3.48 -4.16
C VAL A 165 20.50 -3.91 -2.70
N ARG A 166 21.04 -3.06 -1.83
CA ARG A 166 20.85 -3.12 -0.38
C ARG A 166 19.94 -1.96 0.02
N TYR A 167 18.64 -2.17 -0.14
CA TYR A 167 17.63 -1.17 0.19
C TYR A 167 17.54 -0.97 1.70
N ARG A 168 17.61 0.28 2.15
CA ARG A 168 17.49 0.62 3.56
C ARG A 168 16.12 1.21 3.85
N VAL A 169 15.27 0.45 4.56
CA VAL A 169 14.08 1.00 5.22
C VAL A 169 14.57 1.95 6.31
N PRO A 170 14.21 3.24 6.29
CA PRO A 170 14.68 4.18 7.28
C PRO A 170 14.11 3.87 8.67
N ASN A 171 14.85 4.24 9.70
CA ASN A 171 14.29 4.42 11.04
C ASN A 171 13.55 5.77 11.10
N LYS A 172 12.59 5.86 11.99
CA LYS A 172 11.94 7.13 12.32
C LYS A 172 12.92 8.12 12.90
#